data_b73ff46eadf3bb17bf36e0cf64ea3e66
#
_entry.id   b73ff46eadf3bb17bf36e0cf64ea3e66
#
_cell.length_a   1.000
_cell.length_b   1.000
_cell.length_c   1.000
_cell.angle_alpha   90.00
_cell.angle_beta   90.00
_cell.angle_gamma   90.00
#
_symmetry.space_group_name_H-M   'P 1'
#
loop_
_entity.id
_entity.type
_entity.pdbx_description
1 polymer ?
#
loop_
_entity_poly.entity_id
_entity_poly.type
_entity_poly.pdbx_seq_one_letter_code
_entity_poly.pdbx_strand_id
1 'polypeptide(L)'
;MDVARDRPGRRGLLSEIQRVPLLLRRASSRREMRRRLAPALKACGLAPTAGHRLLTSEGDALVVSVDCRPRPLVVKIATSPAATAGLDRHAQLLSWLRPALGGPSAALLPQVMRRGRYRGERVLVETRLPGSRADVSTPGSGPDPRLTAAALAAIAEIHHSTVAPATLDQTVLQRWVDEPLGYLRQLPAWAATPSALDRLAKTLHESLTGRQVTAAVVHGDFWSGNVLVRAGEAGPEVTGIVDWENADQVGLPDTDLVHWWLAGQPVELGAAVRHALDVPAWAGAELAALPVALPNPQLAVEDTVLLTWLGHVSSGLARATRNPVSPVWVARNIRPVLQCFAVPHGSRRIARAA
;
A
#
# COMPACT_ATOMS: atom_id res chain seq x y z
N MET A 1 -12.48 -51.64 -6.09
CA MET A 1 -13.64 -50.98 -6.69
C MET A 1 -14.33 -50.19 -5.58
N ASP A 2 -14.02 -48.97 -5.46
CA ASP A 2 -14.77 -48.07 -4.57
C ASP A 2 -14.78 -46.66 -5.20
N VAL A 3 -15.99 -46.27 -5.54
CA VAL A 3 -16.27 -45.08 -6.33
C VAL A 3 -16.43 -43.91 -5.38
N ALA A 4 -15.40 -43.07 -5.25
CA ALA A 4 -15.51 -41.80 -4.53
C ALA A 4 -16.40 -40.83 -5.34
N ARG A 5 -17.61 -40.59 -4.84
CA ARG A 5 -18.56 -39.60 -5.36
C ARG A 5 -18.04 -38.18 -5.14
N ASP A 6 -17.68 -37.55 -6.22
CA ASP A 6 -17.41 -36.12 -6.34
C ASP A 6 -18.67 -35.31 -5.97
N ARG A 7 -18.57 -34.39 -4.99
CA ARG A 7 -19.65 -33.48 -4.63
C ARG A 7 -19.37 -32.12 -5.28
N PRO A 8 -20.08 -31.73 -6.34
CA PRO A 8 -19.98 -30.37 -6.87
C PRO A 8 -20.83 -29.42 -6.03
N GLY A 9 -20.34 -28.21 -5.75
CA GLY A 9 -21.27 -27.12 -5.60
C GLY A 9 -21.32 -26.34 -4.29
N ARG A 10 -20.20 -25.93 -3.66
CA ARG A 10 -20.25 -24.84 -2.66
C ARG A 10 -19.46 -23.57 -3.05
N ARG A 11 -18.69 -23.59 -4.14
CA ARG A 11 -17.90 -22.42 -4.59
C ARG A 11 -18.71 -21.42 -5.46
N GLY A 12 -19.81 -21.82 -6.04
CA GLY A 12 -20.62 -20.96 -6.93
C GLY A 12 -21.48 -19.92 -6.22
N LEU A 13 -22.14 -20.31 -5.12
CA LEU A 13 -23.11 -19.43 -4.45
C LEU A 13 -22.49 -18.24 -3.68
N LEU A 14 -21.32 -18.43 -3.05
CA LEU A 14 -20.63 -17.34 -2.34
C LEU A 14 -20.07 -16.28 -3.31
N SER A 15 -19.73 -16.65 -4.54
CA SER A 15 -19.25 -15.71 -5.56
C SER A 15 -20.36 -14.81 -6.12
N GLU A 16 -21.59 -15.28 -6.18
CA GLU A 16 -22.74 -14.49 -6.66
C GLU A 16 -23.25 -13.49 -5.61
N ILE A 17 -23.30 -13.88 -4.34
CA ILE A 17 -23.70 -12.98 -3.24
C ILE A 17 -22.72 -11.81 -3.06
N GLN A 18 -21.43 -12.00 -3.38
CA GLN A 18 -20.43 -10.93 -3.37
C GLN A 18 -20.44 -10.05 -4.62
N ARG A 19 -20.92 -10.54 -5.76
CA ARG A 19 -20.96 -9.80 -7.04
C ARG A 19 -22.03 -8.70 -7.07
N VAL A 20 -23.18 -8.89 -6.47
CA VAL A 20 -24.29 -7.91 -6.48
C VAL A 20 -23.91 -6.60 -5.77
N PRO A 21 -23.34 -6.59 -4.56
CA PRO A 21 -22.85 -5.35 -3.94
C PRO A 21 -21.75 -4.66 -4.76
N LEU A 22 -20.85 -5.41 -5.40
CA LEU A 22 -19.77 -4.88 -6.23
C LEU A 22 -20.31 -4.20 -7.50
N LEU A 23 -21.30 -4.79 -8.16
CA LEU A 23 -21.94 -4.22 -9.35
C LEU A 23 -22.71 -2.94 -9.02
N LEU A 24 -23.44 -2.91 -7.88
CA LEU A 24 -24.14 -1.72 -7.41
C LEU A 24 -23.17 -0.59 -7.05
N ARG A 25 -22.06 -0.90 -6.38
CA ARG A 25 -20.99 0.06 -6.09
C ARG A 25 -20.38 0.62 -7.38
N ARG A 26 -20.06 -0.22 -8.37
CA ARG A 26 -19.53 0.21 -9.68
C ARG A 26 -20.53 1.09 -10.45
N ALA A 27 -21.82 0.79 -10.41
CA ALA A 27 -22.86 1.61 -11.05
C ALA A 27 -23.00 2.98 -10.38
N SER A 28 -23.01 3.01 -9.05
CA SER A 28 -23.02 4.24 -8.25
C SER A 28 -21.80 5.11 -8.53
N SER A 29 -20.61 4.51 -8.57
CA SER A 29 -19.35 5.19 -8.85
C SER A 29 -19.30 5.77 -10.28
N ARG A 30 -19.83 5.06 -11.28
CA ARG A 30 -19.93 5.57 -12.66
C ARG A 30 -20.87 6.77 -12.76
N ARG A 31 -21.99 6.75 -12.04
CA ARG A 31 -22.93 7.87 -11.97
C ARG A 31 -22.28 9.07 -11.29
N GLU A 32 -21.59 8.85 -10.19
CA GLU A 32 -20.87 9.86 -9.45
C GLU A 32 -19.73 10.46 -10.29
N MET A 33 -18.95 9.64 -10.98
CA MET A 33 -17.93 10.09 -11.93
C MET A 33 -18.52 11.02 -12.99
N ARG A 34 -19.63 10.62 -13.65
CA ARG A 34 -20.27 11.45 -14.69
C ARG A 34 -20.72 12.81 -14.16
N ARG A 35 -21.18 12.87 -12.91
CA ARG A 35 -21.62 14.13 -12.27
C ARG A 35 -20.46 15.03 -11.88
N ARG A 36 -19.31 14.49 -11.52
CA ARG A 36 -18.17 15.24 -10.97
C ARG A 36 -17.10 15.55 -12.00
N LEU A 37 -16.90 14.74 -13.03
CA LEU A 37 -15.77 14.83 -13.93
C LEU A 37 -15.71 16.17 -14.70
N ALA A 38 -16.78 16.55 -15.40
CA ALA A 38 -16.79 17.78 -16.19
C ALA A 38 -16.57 19.05 -15.35
N PRO A 39 -17.27 19.25 -14.20
CA PRO A 39 -16.97 20.37 -13.31
C PRO A 39 -15.56 20.32 -12.71
N ALA A 40 -15.03 19.14 -12.39
CA ALA A 40 -13.67 18.97 -11.85
C ALA A 40 -12.61 19.35 -12.89
N LEU A 41 -12.77 18.91 -14.15
CA LEU A 41 -11.90 19.32 -15.25
C LEU A 41 -11.90 20.83 -15.44
N LYS A 42 -13.09 21.46 -15.44
CA LYS A 42 -13.24 22.93 -15.52
C LYS A 42 -12.52 23.64 -14.37
N ALA A 43 -12.61 23.11 -13.14
CA ALA A 43 -11.91 23.65 -11.96
C ALA A 43 -10.37 23.57 -12.09
N CYS A 44 -9.86 22.70 -12.97
CA CYS A 44 -8.45 22.60 -13.33
C CYS A 44 -8.07 23.34 -14.62
N GLY A 45 -8.98 24.12 -15.20
CA GLY A 45 -8.76 24.84 -16.46
C GLY A 45 -8.67 23.91 -17.69
N LEU A 46 -9.28 22.71 -17.61
CA LEU A 46 -9.32 21.74 -18.70
C LEU A 46 -10.71 21.69 -19.34
N ALA A 47 -10.74 21.59 -20.67
CA ALA A 47 -11.99 21.36 -21.38
C ALA A 47 -12.51 19.93 -21.12
N PRO A 48 -13.84 19.74 -21.07
CA PRO A 48 -14.42 18.40 -21.06
C PRO A 48 -13.99 17.63 -22.31
N THR A 49 -13.53 16.39 -22.13
CA THR A 49 -13.09 15.54 -23.23
C THR A 49 -14.13 14.45 -23.53
N ALA A 50 -14.16 13.98 -24.76
CA ALA A 50 -15.10 12.95 -25.19
C ALA A 50 -14.76 11.56 -24.64
N GLY A 51 -13.45 11.25 -24.47
CA GLY A 51 -12.96 9.96 -24.03
C GLY A 51 -12.57 9.98 -22.54
N HIS A 52 -13.25 9.17 -21.73
CA HIS A 52 -12.88 8.96 -20.32
C HIS A 52 -13.25 7.55 -19.84
N ARG A 53 -12.47 7.02 -18.90
CA ARG A 53 -12.70 5.71 -18.30
C ARG A 53 -12.43 5.77 -16.79
N LEU A 54 -13.38 5.30 -16.00
CA LEU A 54 -13.18 5.08 -14.57
C LEU A 54 -12.14 3.97 -14.39
N LEU A 55 -11.04 4.27 -13.69
CA LEU A 55 -9.97 3.32 -13.36
C LEU A 55 -10.26 2.61 -12.04
N THR A 56 -10.56 3.39 -10.99
CA THR A 56 -10.94 2.84 -9.69
C THR A 56 -11.88 3.80 -8.95
N SER A 57 -12.65 3.23 -8.01
CA SER A 57 -13.54 3.93 -7.09
C SER A 57 -13.58 3.23 -5.73
N GLU A 58 -12.65 2.31 -5.49
CA GLU A 58 -12.64 1.48 -4.26
C GLU A 58 -12.04 2.22 -3.07
N GLY A 59 -11.33 3.33 -3.32
CA GLY A 59 -10.79 4.21 -2.29
C GLY A 59 -11.62 5.48 -2.06
N ASP A 60 -11.06 6.41 -1.33
CA ASP A 60 -11.63 7.72 -1.00
C ASP A 60 -11.47 8.75 -2.14
N ALA A 61 -11.02 8.34 -3.32
CA ALA A 61 -10.92 9.16 -4.51
C ALA A 61 -11.51 8.46 -5.73
N LEU A 62 -12.14 9.23 -6.61
CA LEU A 62 -12.49 8.78 -7.96
C LEU A 62 -11.27 8.97 -8.86
N VAL A 63 -10.80 7.91 -9.48
CA VAL A 63 -9.64 7.94 -10.39
C VAL A 63 -10.13 7.67 -11.81
N VAL A 64 -9.96 8.65 -12.70
CA VAL A 64 -10.49 8.64 -14.05
C VAL A 64 -9.37 8.85 -15.06
N SER A 65 -9.23 7.95 -16.02
CA SER A 65 -8.41 8.19 -17.21
C SER A 65 -9.17 9.07 -18.18
N VAL A 66 -8.50 10.08 -18.73
CA VAL A 66 -9.06 11.04 -19.66
C VAL A 66 -8.15 11.12 -20.89
N ASP A 67 -8.74 10.89 -22.06
CA ASP A 67 -8.01 10.98 -23.32
C ASP A 67 -7.93 12.45 -23.75
N CYS A 68 -6.75 13.03 -23.59
CA CYS A 68 -6.41 14.41 -23.96
C CYS A 68 -5.26 14.45 -24.95
N ARG A 69 -5.22 15.49 -25.79
CA ARG A 69 -4.03 15.81 -26.59
C ARG A 69 -3.21 16.86 -25.87
N PRO A 70 -1.88 16.83 -25.91
CA PRO A 70 -1.03 15.88 -26.64
C PRO A 70 -0.83 14.51 -25.97
N ARG A 71 -1.26 14.34 -24.71
CA ARG A 71 -1.07 13.09 -23.95
C ARG A 71 -2.27 12.77 -23.05
N PRO A 72 -2.52 11.47 -22.78
CA PRO A 72 -3.58 11.08 -21.88
C PRO A 72 -3.25 11.47 -20.44
N LEU A 73 -4.30 11.75 -19.65
CA LEU A 73 -4.22 12.20 -18.26
C LEU A 73 -4.96 11.25 -17.32
N VAL A 74 -4.62 11.35 -16.05
CA VAL A 74 -5.39 10.77 -14.94
C VAL A 74 -5.91 11.92 -14.08
N VAL A 75 -7.20 11.87 -13.79
CA VAL A 75 -7.86 12.84 -12.90
C VAL A 75 -8.27 12.10 -11.63
N LYS A 76 -7.75 12.55 -10.49
CA LYS A 76 -8.12 12.09 -9.17
C LYS A 76 -9.02 13.15 -8.51
N ILE A 77 -10.20 12.73 -8.05
CA ILE A 77 -11.17 13.61 -7.39
C ILE A 77 -11.39 13.06 -5.98
N ALA A 78 -10.94 13.78 -4.97
CA ALA A 78 -11.17 13.41 -3.58
C ALA A 78 -12.68 13.32 -3.29
N THR A 79 -13.07 12.39 -2.42
CA THR A 79 -14.46 12.23 -1.97
C THR A 79 -14.61 12.41 -0.47
N SER A 80 -13.49 12.69 0.22
CA SER A 80 -13.43 12.92 1.66
C SER A 80 -12.34 13.95 2.01
N PRO A 81 -12.37 14.54 3.21
CA PRO A 81 -11.26 15.38 3.70
C PRO A 81 -9.94 14.62 3.79
N ALA A 82 -9.96 13.34 4.21
CA ALA A 82 -8.79 12.49 4.27
C ALA A 82 -8.19 12.27 2.88
N ALA A 83 -9.01 11.97 1.86
CA ALA A 83 -8.57 11.88 0.48
C ALA A 83 -8.02 13.20 -0.05
N THR A 84 -8.61 14.35 0.33
CA THR A 84 -8.08 15.67 -0.02
C THR A 84 -6.67 15.85 0.53
N ALA A 85 -6.44 15.52 1.80
CA ALA A 85 -5.12 15.60 2.41
C ALA A 85 -4.14 14.61 1.77
N GLY A 86 -4.57 13.39 1.43
CA GLY A 86 -3.78 12.39 0.71
C GLY A 86 -3.32 12.90 -0.66
N LEU A 87 -4.24 13.43 -1.47
CA LEU A 87 -3.91 14.01 -2.79
C LEU A 87 -3.01 15.25 -2.68
N ASP A 88 -3.12 16.03 -1.62
CA ASP A 88 -2.23 17.18 -1.38
C ASP A 88 -0.81 16.70 -1.07
N ARG A 89 -0.64 15.69 -0.17
CA ARG A 89 0.68 15.07 0.10
C ARG A 89 1.27 14.43 -1.15
N HIS A 90 0.51 13.63 -1.88
CA HIS A 90 0.91 13.01 -3.15
C HIS A 90 1.44 14.06 -4.13
N ALA A 91 0.68 15.12 -4.35
CA ALA A 91 1.07 16.17 -5.28
C ALA A 91 2.31 16.94 -4.83
N GLN A 92 2.47 17.16 -3.52
CA GLN A 92 3.65 17.83 -2.96
C GLN A 92 4.88 16.95 -3.11
N LEU A 93 4.76 15.66 -2.77
CA LEU A 93 5.85 14.70 -2.91
C LEU A 93 6.32 14.61 -4.37
N LEU A 94 5.43 14.36 -5.31
CA LEU A 94 5.80 14.22 -6.73
C LEU A 94 6.44 15.48 -7.31
N SER A 95 5.99 16.65 -6.85
CA SER A 95 6.56 17.94 -7.29
C SER A 95 8.01 18.13 -6.83
N TRP A 96 8.38 17.53 -5.71
CA TRP A 96 9.74 17.52 -5.17
C TRP A 96 10.55 16.34 -5.70
N LEU A 97 10.00 15.12 -5.68
CA LEU A 97 10.71 13.88 -5.98
C LEU A 97 11.14 13.79 -7.45
N ARG A 98 10.27 14.14 -8.38
CA ARG A 98 10.60 14.05 -9.82
C ARG A 98 11.84 14.86 -10.24
N PRO A 99 11.99 16.13 -9.84
CA PRO A 99 13.23 16.90 -10.11
C PRO A 99 14.45 16.30 -9.41
N ALA A 100 14.29 15.76 -8.18
CA ALA A 100 15.38 15.18 -7.41
C ALA A 100 15.95 13.92 -8.06
N LEU A 101 15.09 13.06 -8.63
CA LEU A 101 15.52 11.82 -9.27
C LEU A 101 16.18 12.04 -10.63
N GLY A 102 15.60 12.91 -11.47
CA GLY A 102 16.03 13.06 -12.86
C GLY A 102 15.90 11.78 -13.70
N GLY A 103 16.26 11.86 -14.97
CA GLY A 103 16.45 10.73 -15.87
C GLY A 103 15.32 9.68 -15.92
N PRO A 104 15.68 8.39 -16.07
CA PRO A 104 14.74 7.28 -16.20
C PRO A 104 13.85 7.08 -14.97
N SER A 105 14.39 7.23 -13.75
CA SER A 105 13.64 7.04 -12.50
C SER A 105 12.53 8.07 -12.36
N ALA A 106 12.75 9.32 -12.77
CA ALA A 106 11.69 10.34 -12.81
C ALA A 106 10.57 10.00 -13.81
N ALA A 107 10.88 9.26 -14.88
CA ALA A 107 9.87 8.85 -15.87
C ALA A 107 8.89 7.79 -15.32
N LEU A 108 9.28 7.06 -14.28
CA LEU A 108 8.41 6.10 -13.59
C LEU A 108 7.33 6.76 -12.73
N LEU A 109 7.44 8.08 -12.48
CA LEU A 109 6.53 8.81 -11.62
C LEU A 109 5.52 9.61 -12.43
N PRO A 110 4.23 9.67 -12.03
CA PRO A 110 3.28 10.61 -12.62
C PRO A 110 3.77 12.07 -12.48
N GLN A 111 3.54 12.88 -13.47
CA GLN A 111 3.78 14.32 -13.38
C GLN A 111 2.49 15.05 -13.04
N VAL A 112 2.49 15.82 -11.96
CA VAL A 112 1.37 16.69 -11.60
C VAL A 112 1.24 17.81 -12.64
N MET A 113 0.12 17.82 -13.35
CA MET A 113 -0.17 18.77 -14.44
C MET A 113 -0.99 19.95 -13.96
N ARG A 114 -2.01 19.71 -13.12
CA ARG A 114 -2.93 20.73 -12.60
C ARG A 114 -3.43 20.32 -11.22
N ARG A 115 -3.75 21.33 -10.42
CA ARG A 115 -4.41 21.19 -9.12
C ARG A 115 -5.61 22.12 -9.10
N GLY A 116 -6.73 21.66 -8.57
CA GLY A 116 -7.93 22.43 -8.43
C GLY A 116 -8.74 22.02 -7.20
N ARG A 117 -9.85 22.70 -7.00
CA ARG A 117 -10.87 22.32 -5.99
C ARG A 117 -12.24 22.32 -6.64
N TYR A 118 -13.01 21.29 -6.37
CA TYR A 118 -14.40 21.20 -6.75
C TYR A 118 -15.25 20.88 -5.52
N ARG A 119 -16.17 21.78 -5.15
CA ARG A 119 -16.98 21.69 -3.92
C ARG A 119 -16.14 21.51 -2.64
N GLY A 120 -15.01 22.19 -2.55
CA GLY A 120 -14.09 22.09 -1.42
C GLY A 120 -13.13 20.89 -1.46
N GLU A 121 -13.44 19.89 -2.27
CA GLU A 121 -12.61 18.68 -2.42
C GLU A 121 -11.48 18.91 -3.43
N ARG A 122 -10.32 18.26 -3.21
CA ARG A 122 -9.16 18.35 -4.10
C ARG A 122 -9.45 17.64 -5.43
N VAL A 123 -9.06 18.29 -6.51
CA VAL A 123 -8.92 17.67 -7.84
C VAL A 123 -7.44 17.73 -8.23
N LEU A 124 -6.89 16.59 -8.58
CA LEU A 124 -5.52 16.46 -9.06
C LEU A 124 -5.54 15.89 -10.48
N VAL A 125 -4.77 16.52 -11.37
CA VAL A 125 -4.57 16.05 -12.73
C VAL A 125 -3.10 15.71 -12.91
N GLU A 126 -2.83 14.49 -13.33
CA GLU A 126 -1.48 13.98 -13.56
C GLU A 126 -1.35 13.29 -14.92
N THR A 127 -0.12 13.10 -15.40
CA THR A 127 0.12 12.34 -16.61
C THR A 127 -0.29 10.90 -16.42
N ARG A 128 -0.96 10.30 -17.41
CA ARG A 128 -1.15 8.86 -17.47
C ARG A 128 0.15 8.22 -17.93
N LEU A 129 0.70 7.36 -17.09
CA LEU A 129 1.86 6.55 -17.44
C LEU A 129 1.44 5.41 -18.38
N PRO A 130 2.35 4.96 -19.27
CA PRO A 130 2.08 3.84 -20.18
C PRO A 130 2.01 2.51 -19.43
N GLY A 131 1.51 1.45 -20.11
CA GLY A 131 1.43 0.11 -19.53
C GLY A 131 0.08 -0.22 -18.88
N SER A 132 0.03 -1.37 -18.27
CA SER A 132 -1.10 -1.89 -17.50
C SER A 132 -0.65 -2.28 -16.09
N ARG A 133 -1.60 -2.36 -15.14
CA ARG A 133 -1.30 -2.84 -13.80
C ARG A 133 -0.75 -4.26 -13.83
N ALA A 134 0.23 -4.51 -12.96
CA ALA A 134 0.89 -5.81 -12.86
C ALA A 134 0.11 -6.86 -12.06
N ASP A 135 -1.03 -6.50 -11.47
CA ASP A 135 -1.87 -7.32 -10.60
C ASP A 135 -2.71 -8.41 -11.30
N VAL A 136 -2.44 -8.68 -12.58
CA VAL A 136 -3.17 -9.69 -13.36
C VAL A 136 -2.64 -11.11 -13.05
N SER A 137 -2.35 -11.40 -11.80
CA SER A 137 -1.93 -12.75 -11.38
C SER A 137 -3.13 -13.66 -11.27
N THR A 138 -2.98 -14.89 -11.75
CA THR A 138 -3.94 -15.97 -11.51
C THR A 138 -4.08 -16.17 -10.00
N PRO A 139 -5.30 -16.20 -9.43
CA PRO A 139 -5.47 -16.42 -8.01
C PRO A 139 -4.72 -17.68 -7.54
N GLY A 140 -3.80 -17.54 -6.59
CA GLY A 140 -3.02 -18.64 -6.02
C GLY A 140 -1.63 -18.88 -6.63
N SER A 141 -1.23 -18.15 -7.68
CA SER A 141 0.17 -18.04 -8.08
C SER A 141 0.75 -16.76 -7.46
N GLY A 142 1.86 -16.86 -6.77
CA GLY A 142 2.64 -15.69 -6.35
C GLY A 142 3.00 -14.80 -7.54
N PRO A 143 3.47 -13.57 -7.33
CA PRO A 143 3.89 -12.69 -8.41
C PRO A 143 4.99 -13.36 -9.23
N ASP A 144 4.95 -13.18 -10.56
CA ASP A 144 6.01 -13.63 -11.48
C ASP A 144 7.38 -13.18 -10.94
N PRO A 145 8.38 -14.09 -10.78
CA PRO A 145 9.71 -13.72 -10.32
C PRO A 145 10.39 -12.63 -11.16
N ARG A 146 10.16 -12.60 -12.48
CA ARG A 146 10.68 -11.56 -13.37
C ARG A 146 10.02 -10.20 -13.10
N LEU A 147 8.71 -10.20 -12.85
CA LEU A 147 7.99 -9.00 -12.43
C LEU A 147 8.49 -8.51 -11.08
N THR A 148 8.67 -9.41 -10.12
CA THR A 148 9.21 -9.09 -8.81
C THR A 148 10.60 -8.45 -8.93
N ALA A 149 11.50 -9.03 -9.72
CA ALA A 149 12.84 -8.47 -9.95
C ALA A 149 12.78 -7.07 -10.56
N ALA A 150 11.97 -6.87 -11.60
CA ALA A 150 11.84 -5.58 -12.27
C ALA A 150 11.21 -4.50 -11.34
N ALA A 151 10.17 -4.86 -10.59
CA ALA A 151 9.49 -3.92 -9.69
C ALA A 151 10.37 -3.52 -8.51
N LEU A 152 11.03 -4.49 -7.86
CA LEU A 152 11.93 -4.21 -6.74
C LEU A 152 13.17 -3.43 -7.17
N ALA A 153 13.72 -3.69 -8.35
CA ALA A 153 14.81 -2.88 -8.90
C ALA A 153 14.37 -1.42 -9.15
N ALA A 154 13.14 -1.22 -9.68
CA ALA A 154 12.63 0.11 -9.95
C ALA A 154 12.40 0.95 -8.69
N ILE A 155 11.87 0.37 -7.60
CA ILE A 155 11.69 1.10 -6.34
C ILE A 155 13.01 1.29 -5.61
N ALA A 156 13.93 0.31 -5.66
CA ALA A 156 15.25 0.42 -5.06
C ALA A 156 16.09 1.56 -5.66
N GLU A 157 15.96 1.82 -6.97
CA GLU A 157 16.61 2.96 -7.63
C GLU A 157 16.09 4.29 -7.07
N ILE A 158 14.80 4.41 -6.79
CA ILE A 158 14.21 5.59 -6.14
C ILE A 158 14.74 5.73 -4.71
N HIS A 159 14.76 4.63 -3.94
CA HIS A 159 15.33 4.60 -2.60
C HIS A 159 16.80 5.06 -2.62
N HIS A 160 17.61 4.46 -3.48
CA HIS A 160 19.05 4.77 -3.60
C HIS A 160 19.29 6.24 -3.93
N SER A 161 18.50 6.81 -4.81
CA SER A 161 18.60 8.21 -5.21
C SER A 161 18.20 9.22 -4.14
N THR A 162 17.52 8.75 -3.07
CA THR A 162 16.97 9.60 -2.00
C THR A 162 17.48 9.22 -0.62
N VAL A 163 18.48 8.34 -0.56
CA VAL A 163 19.01 7.81 0.69
C VAL A 163 19.64 8.89 1.57
N ALA A 164 19.37 8.80 2.88
CA ALA A 164 20.00 9.59 3.91
C ALA A 164 20.13 8.78 5.21
N PRO A 165 21.22 8.98 6.00
CA PRO A 165 21.32 8.39 7.32
C PRO A 165 20.27 8.99 8.26
N ALA A 166 19.70 8.17 9.12
CA ALA A 166 18.75 8.60 10.15
C ALA A 166 18.98 7.84 11.46
N THR A 167 18.69 8.50 12.56
CA THR A 167 18.63 7.87 13.88
C THR A 167 17.17 7.67 14.26
N LEU A 168 16.82 6.46 14.73
CA LEU A 168 15.49 6.17 15.25
C LEU A 168 15.34 6.79 16.64
N ASP A 169 15.25 8.11 16.70
CA ASP A 169 14.99 8.88 17.90
C ASP A 169 13.52 8.90 18.29
N GLN A 170 13.20 9.55 19.39
CA GLN A 170 11.81 9.66 19.85
C GLN A 170 10.87 10.29 18.81
N THR A 171 11.35 11.26 18.03
CA THR A 171 10.54 11.93 17.00
C THR A 171 10.17 11.00 15.87
N VAL A 172 11.15 10.21 15.39
CA VAL A 172 10.93 9.21 14.35
C VAL A 172 10.01 8.10 14.86
N LEU A 173 10.23 7.59 16.07
CA LEU A 173 9.40 6.54 16.66
C LEU A 173 7.98 7.02 16.96
N GLN A 174 7.81 8.27 17.40
CA GLN A 174 6.49 8.90 17.52
C GLN A 174 5.72 8.78 16.18
N ARG A 175 6.36 9.10 15.07
CA ARG A 175 5.73 9.07 13.75
C ARG A 175 5.50 7.65 13.20
N TRP A 176 6.48 6.75 13.39
CA TRP A 176 6.41 5.41 12.79
C TRP A 176 5.72 4.36 13.65
N VAL A 177 5.60 4.61 14.96
CA VAL A 177 5.04 3.67 15.93
C VAL A 177 3.82 4.27 16.64
N ASP A 178 3.99 5.40 17.36
CA ASP A 178 2.94 5.88 18.28
C ASP A 178 1.73 6.48 17.57
N GLU A 179 1.94 7.30 16.53
CA GLU A 179 0.85 7.84 15.73
C GLU A 179 0.04 6.73 15.02
N PRO A 180 0.67 5.75 14.32
CA PRO A 180 -0.02 4.59 13.80
C PRO A 180 -0.80 3.79 14.84
N LEU A 181 -0.22 3.52 16.01
CA LEU A 181 -0.90 2.86 17.12
C LEU A 181 -2.09 3.66 17.65
N GLY A 182 -2.02 5.00 17.57
CA GLY A 182 -3.13 5.89 17.91
C GLY A 182 -4.41 5.59 17.13
N TYR A 183 -4.30 5.21 15.84
CA TYR A 183 -5.46 4.76 15.06
C TYR A 183 -6.00 3.41 15.55
N LEU A 184 -5.11 2.47 15.90
CA LEU A 184 -5.54 1.16 16.40
C LEU A 184 -6.20 1.26 17.78
N ARG A 185 -5.79 2.21 18.63
CA ARG A 185 -6.41 2.47 19.93
C ARG A 185 -7.87 2.95 19.83
N GLN A 186 -8.28 3.45 18.69
CA GLN A 186 -9.68 3.85 18.43
C GLN A 186 -10.60 2.67 18.08
N LEU A 187 -10.02 1.48 17.84
CA LEU A 187 -10.80 0.29 17.54
C LEU A 187 -11.48 -0.26 18.80
N PRO A 188 -12.64 -0.93 18.66
CA PRO A 188 -13.29 -1.56 19.80
C PRO A 188 -12.43 -2.68 20.41
N ALA A 189 -12.60 -2.92 21.70
CA ALA A 189 -11.76 -3.84 22.48
C ALA A 189 -11.71 -5.28 21.94
N TRP A 190 -12.74 -5.74 21.22
CA TRP A 190 -12.72 -7.04 20.57
C TRP A 190 -11.70 -7.14 19.41
N ALA A 191 -11.32 -6.00 18.85
CA ALA A 191 -10.38 -5.88 17.73
C ALA A 191 -8.95 -5.62 18.21
N ALA A 192 -8.78 -4.73 19.21
CA ALA A 192 -7.49 -4.31 19.74
C ALA A 192 -7.60 -4.06 21.24
N THR A 193 -6.95 -4.90 22.07
CA THR A 193 -6.90 -4.67 23.50
C THR A 193 -5.80 -3.65 23.84
N PRO A 194 -6.02 -2.71 24.78
CA PRO A 194 -5.00 -1.75 25.17
C PRO A 194 -3.68 -2.43 25.56
N SER A 195 -3.75 -3.51 26.34
CA SER A 195 -2.56 -4.25 26.79
C SER A 195 -1.76 -4.91 25.65
N ALA A 196 -2.40 -5.32 24.55
CA ALA A 196 -1.69 -5.83 23.37
C ALA A 196 -0.98 -4.69 22.63
N LEU A 197 -1.65 -3.55 22.47
CA LEU A 197 -1.07 -2.35 21.83
C LEU A 197 0.10 -1.79 22.63
N ASP A 198 0.00 -1.75 23.98
CA ASP A 198 1.08 -1.28 24.83
C ASP A 198 2.30 -2.21 24.78
N ARG A 199 2.08 -3.53 24.71
CA ARG A 199 3.19 -4.48 24.52
C ARG A 199 3.83 -4.37 23.14
N LEU A 200 3.04 -4.18 22.09
CA LEU A 200 3.56 -3.94 20.74
C LEU A 200 4.40 -2.66 20.71
N ALA A 201 3.88 -1.55 21.28
CA ALA A 201 4.62 -0.29 21.39
C ALA A 201 5.95 -0.50 22.11
N LYS A 202 5.90 -1.11 23.30
CA LYS A 202 7.09 -1.40 24.10
C LYS A 202 8.12 -2.22 23.34
N THR A 203 7.69 -3.30 22.66
CA THR A 203 8.58 -4.15 21.86
C THR A 203 9.30 -3.36 20.78
N LEU A 204 8.57 -2.54 20.01
CA LEU A 204 9.18 -1.73 18.95
C LEU A 204 10.09 -0.64 19.50
N HIS A 205 9.70 0.06 20.58
CA HIS A 205 10.55 1.06 21.20
C HIS A 205 11.85 0.47 21.77
N GLU A 206 11.77 -0.67 22.47
CA GLU A 206 12.96 -1.34 23.03
C GLU A 206 13.93 -1.82 21.95
N SER A 207 13.40 -2.29 20.81
CA SER A 207 14.24 -2.81 19.72
C SER A 207 14.83 -1.70 18.85
N LEU A 208 14.09 -0.61 18.62
CA LEU A 208 14.41 0.38 17.59
C LEU A 208 15.10 1.64 18.13
N THR A 209 14.85 2.02 19.39
CA THR A 209 15.39 3.29 19.93
C THR A 209 16.91 3.40 19.80
N GLY A 210 17.36 4.51 19.22
CA GLY A 210 18.77 4.83 19.01
C GLY A 210 19.45 4.08 17.85
N ARG A 211 18.74 3.21 17.13
CA ARG A 211 19.31 2.53 15.97
C ARG A 211 19.62 3.53 14.85
N GLN A 212 20.77 3.32 14.22
CA GLN A 212 21.14 4.01 12.99
C GLN A 212 20.58 3.24 11.80
N VAL A 213 19.88 3.93 10.90
CA VAL A 213 19.27 3.33 9.72
C VAL A 213 19.55 4.17 8.48
N THR A 214 19.43 3.52 7.36
CA THR A 214 19.33 4.15 6.05
C THR A 214 17.86 4.47 5.81
N ALA A 215 17.51 5.75 5.79
CA ALA A 215 16.20 6.24 5.40
C ALA A 215 16.19 6.65 3.93
N ALA A 216 15.02 6.63 3.31
CA ALA A 216 14.81 7.11 1.95
C ALA A 216 13.34 7.56 1.75
N VAL A 217 13.03 8.06 0.57
CA VAL A 217 11.61 8.19 0.16
C VAL A 217 11.02 6.80 0.02
N VAL A 218 9.91 6.54 0.71
CA VAL A 218 9.16 5.29 0.58
C VAL A 218 7.81 5.54 -0.07
N HIS A 219 7.34 4.55 -0.80
CA HIS A 219 6.01 4.57 -1.41
C HIS A 219 4.88 4.38 -0.37
N GLY A 220 5.12 3.55 0.65
CA GLY A 220 4.21 3.29 1.76
C GLY A 220 2.99 2.42 1.43
N ASP A 221 2.85 2.00 0.17
CA ASP A 221 1.83 1.05 -0.32
C ASP A 221 2.33 0.35 -1.59
N PHE A 222 3.58 -0.16 -1.57
CA PHE A 222 4.23 -0.71 -2.74
C PHE A 222 3.86 -2.19 -2.94
N TRP A 223 3.03 -2.45 -3.95
CA TRP A 223 2.58 -3.78 -4.35
C TRP A 223 2.26 -3.82 -5.85
N SER A 224 2.02 -5.01 -6.39
CA SER A 224 1.84 -5.22 -7.84
C SER A 224 0.72 -4.37 -8.47
N GLY A 225 -0.35 -4.08 -7.73
CA GLY A 225 -1.44 -3.22 -8.20
C GLY A 225 -1.07 -1.74 -8.38
N ASN A 226 0.04 -1.29 -7.80
CA ASN A 226 0.56 0.07 -7.94
C ASN A 226 1.73 0.18 -8.91
N VAL A 227 2.12 -0.93 -9.57
CA VAL A 227 3.16 -0.99 -10.59
C VAL A 227 2.53 -1.15 -11.97
N LEU A 228 2.95 -0.33 -12.93
CA LEU A 228 2.57 -0.43 -14.33
C LEU A 228 3.68 -1.09 -15.11
N VAL A 229 3.30 -2.03 -15.98
CA VAL A 229 4.24 -2.79 -16.81
C VAL A 229 3.79 -2.86 -18.25
N ARG A 230 4.75 -3.09 -19.13
CA ARG A 230 4.55 -3.53 -20.50
C ARG A 230 5.36 -4.81 -20.77
N ALA A 231 4.98 -5.56 -21.79
CA ALA A 231 5.81 -6.64 -22.26
C ALA A 231 7.06 -6.07 -22.93
N GLY A 232 8.24 -6.52 -22.49
CA GLY A 232 9.53 -6.26 -23.10
C GLY A 232 10.14 -7.55 -23.65
N GLU A 233 11.21 -7.44 -24.42
CA GLU A 233 11.91 -8.60 -25.01
C GLU A 233 12.51 -9.54 -23.97
N ALA A 234 13.03 -8.99 -22.86
CA ALA A 234 13.65 -9.75 -21.76
C ALA A 234 12.65 -10.11 -20.65
N GLY A 235 11.39 -9.70 -20.75
CA GLY A 235 10.35 -9.89 -19.72
C GLY A 235 9.58 -8.62 -19.41
N PRO A 236 8.82 -8.57 -18.30
CA PRO A 236 8.04 -7.39 -17.94
C PRO A 236 8.96 -6.19 -17.64
N GLU A 237 8.66 -5.06 -18.27
CA GLU A 237 9.34 -3.79 -18.08
C GLU A 237 8.46 -2.86 -17.26
N VAL A 238 8.96 -2.34 -16.15
CA VAL A 238 8.25 -1.35 -15.32
C VAL A 238 8.20 -0.02 -16.05
N THR A 239 7.00 0.49 -16.27
CA THR A 239 6.75 1.75 -16.98
C THR A 239 6.18 2.82 -16.07
N GLY A 240 5.85 2.48 -14.82
CA GLY A 240 5.35 3.44 -13.85
C GLY A 240 5.08 2.85 -12.48
N ILE A 241 5.20 3.71 -11.48
CA ILE A 241 4.81 3.47 -10.10
C ILE A 241 3.79 4.56 -9.75
N VAL A 242 2.58 4.15 -9.34
CA VAL A 242 1.43 5.04 -9.13
C VAL A 242 0.94 4.95 -7.69
N ASP A 243 0.12 5.93 -7.29
CA ASP A 243 -0.58 5.94 -6.00
C ASP A 243 0.31 6.23 -4.78
N TRP A 244 1.08 7.32 -4.87
CA TRP A 244 2.01 7.84 -3.85
C TRP A 244 1.31 8.58 -2.69
N GLU A 245 0.05 8.27 -2.39
CA GLU A 245 -0.73 8.98 -1.36
C GLU A 245 -0.29 8.65 0.07
N ASN A 246 0.34 7.48 0.26
CA ASN A 246 0.89 7.00 1.53
C ASN A 246 2.41 7.22 1.65
N ALA A 247 3.02 7.85 0.66
CA ALA A 247 4.46 8.01 0.62
C ALA A 247 4.98 8.93 1.72
N ASP A 248 6.18 8.62 2.21
CA ASP A 248 6.94 9.42 3.18
C ASP A 248 8.30 9.80 2.57
N GLN A 249 8.72 11.06 2.78
CA GLN A 249 10.02 11.55 2.31
C GLN A 249 11.19 10.98 3.10
N VAL A 250 10.95 10.58 4.34
CA VAL A 250 11.94 10.01 5.25
C VAL A 250 11.33 8.78 5.91
N GLY A 251 11.28 7.68 5.17
CA GLY A 251 10.75 6.40 5.62
C GLY A 251 11.84 5.34 5.66
N LEU A 252 11.50 4.15 6.15
CA LEU A 252 12.36 2.97 6.13
C LEU A 252 12.14 2.23 4.79
N PRO A 253 13.11 2.23 3.85
CA PRO A 253 12.92 1.66 2.51
C PRO A 253 12.63 0.15 2.52
N ASP A 254 13.08 -0.55 3.55
CA ASP A 254 12.75 -1.96 3.81
C ASP A 254 11.24 -2.21 3.81
N THR A 255 10.44 -1.23 4.25
CA THR A 255 8.98 -1.39 4.36
C THR A 255 8.30 -1.56 3.00
N ASP A 256 8.80 -0.95 1.94
CA ASP A 256 8.27 -1.16 0.58
C ASP A 256 8.59 -2.58 0.07
N LEU A 257 9.81 -3.09 0.33
CA LEU A 257 10.22 -4.43 -0.08
C LEU A 257 9.44 -5.50 0.69
N VAL A 258 9.29 -5.31 2.01
CA VAL A 258 8.50 -6.20 2.87
C VAL A 258 7.01 -6.13 2.51
N HIS A 259 6.48 -4.95 2.17
CA HIS A 259 5.08 -4.83 1.73
C HIS A 259 4.83 -5.57 0.42
N TRP A 260 5.74 -5.46 -0.56
CA TRP A 260 5.69 -6.26 -1.78
C TRP A 260 5.62 -7.75 -1.49
N TRP A 261 6.52 -8.24 -0.63
CA TRP A 261 6.58 -9.64 -0.23
C TRP A 261 5.30 -10.09 0.50
N LEU A 262 4.81 -9.31 1.48
CA LEU A 262 3.57 -9.61 2.21
C LEU A 262 2.34 -9.63 1.30
N ALA A 263 2.24 -8.67 0.37
CA ALA A 263 1.14 -8.60 -0.58
C ALA A 263 1.13 -9.75 -1.59
N GLY A 264 2.30 -10.35 -1.84
CA GLY A 264 2.47 -11.55 -2.68
C GLY A 264 2.09 -12.85 -2.00
N GLN A 265 1.85 -12.88 -0.67
CA GLN A 265 1.50 -14.10 0.05
C GLN A 265 0.09 -14.58 -0.30
N PRO A 266 -0.14 -15.92 -0.37
CA PRO A 266 -1.44 -16.48 -0.75
C PRO A 266 -2.48 -16.44 0.38
N VAL A 267 -2.24 -15.65 1.41
CA VAL A 267 -3.09 -15.52 2.59
C VAL A 267 -3.36 -14.05 2.90
N GLU A 268 -4.32 -13.78 3.78
CA GLU A 268 -4.62 -12.40 4.23
C GLU A 268 -3.42 -11.80 4.98
N LEU A 269 -3.23 -10.50 4.86
CA LEU A 269 -2.09 -9.77 5.44
C LEU A 269 -1.83 -10.10 6.91
N GLY A 270 -2.87 -10.09 7.76
CA GLY A 270 -2.69 -10.38 9.19
C GLY A 270 -2.21 -11.81 9.46
N ALA A 271 -2.59 -12.77 8.61
CA ALA A 271 -2.12 -14.16 8.70
C ALA A 271 -0.66 -14.28 8.22
N ALA A 272 -0.30 -13.57 7.13
CA ALA A 272 1.08 -13.53 6.63
C ALA A 272 2.04 -12.94 7.68
N VAL A 273 1.67 -11.78 8.24
CA VAL A 273 2.45 -11.11 9.29
C VAL A 273 2.58 -12.00 10.52
N ARG A 274 1.47 -12.58 10.99
CA ARG A 274 1.51 -13.52 12.12
C ARG A 274 2.47 -14.68 11.87
N HIS A 275 2.41 -15.29 10.68
CA HIS A 275 3.30 -16.39 10.33
C HIS A 275 4.77 -15.96 10.34
N ALA A 276 5.08 -14.76 9.82
CA ALA A 276 6.41 -14.18 9.86
C ALA A 276 6.93 -13.97 11.30
N LEU A 277 6.04 -13.56 12.21
CA LEU A 277 6.37 -13.40 13.65
C LEU A 277 6.50 -14.73 14.40
N ASP A 278 5.72 -15.74 14.01
CA ASP A 278 5.77 -17.09 14.62
C ASP A 278 7.00 -17.89 14.11
N VAL A 279 7.50 -17.60 12.88
CA VAL A 279 8.65 -18.28 12.25
C VAL A 279 9.61 -17.26 11.62
N PRO A 280 10.34 -16.45 12.42
CA PRO A 280 11.19 -15.37 11.91
C PRO A 280 12.31 -15.86 10.96
N ALA A 281 12.86 -17.05 11.21
CA ALA A 281 13.89 -17.62 10.35
C ALA A 281 13.39 -17.89 8.93
N TRP A 282 12.12 -18.32 8.79
CA TRP A 282 11.49 -18.47 7.48
C TRP A 282 11.32 -17.10 6.81
N ALA A 283 10.74 -16.11 7.50
CA ALA A 283 10.57 -14.78 6.95
C ALA A 283 11.91 -14.15 6.54
N GLY A 284 12.95 -14.33 7.35
CA GLY A 284 14.31 -13.87 7.03
C GLY A 284 14.87 -14.53 5.77
N ALA A 285 14.67 -15.84 5.60
CA ALA A 285 15.11 -16.55 4.40
C ALA A 285 14.36 -16.08 3.14
N GLU A 286 13.04 -15.89 3.23
CA GLU A 286 12.22 -15.38 2.13
C GLU A 286 12.63 -13.96 1.73
N LEU A 287 12.86 -13.07 2.70
CA LEU A 287 13.28 -11.70 2.43
C LEU A 287 14.72 -11.63 1.90
N ALA A 288 15.62 -12.51 2.37
CA ALA A 288 16.97 -12.63 1.84
C ALA A 288 17.01 -13.18 0.40
N ALA A 289 15.98 -13.92 -0.02
CA ALA A 289 15.83 -14.44 -1.38
C ALA A 289 15.24 -13.40 -2.36
N LEU A 290 14.83 -12.21 -1.90
CA LEU A 290 14.40 -11.14 -2.78
C LEU A 290 15.55 -10.71 -3.70
N PRO A 291 15.26 -10.30 -4.95
CA PRO A 291 16.27 -9.87 -5.91
C PRO A 291 16.98 -8.56 -5.53
N VAL A 292 16.48 -7.87 -4.50
CA VAL A 292 17.05 -6.65 -3.94
C VAL A 292 17.21 -6.85 -2.43
N ALA A 293 18.41 -6.62 -1.92
CA ALA A 293 18.72 -6.73 -0.50
C ALA A 293 17.98 -5.64 0.31
N LEU A 294 17.58 -5.96 1.54
CA LEU A 294 17.07 -4.98 2.49
C LEU A 294 18.15 -3.95 2.82
N PRO A 295 17.85 -2.65 2.74
CA PRO A 295 18.82 -1.58 3.04
C PRO A 295 19.28 -1.53 4.50
N ASN A 296 18.50 -2.10 5.42
CA ASN A 296 18.80 -2.10 6.86
C ASN A 296 18.85 -3.52 7.44
N PRO A 297 19.81 -4.36 7.01
CA PRO A 297 19.90 -5.76 7.44
C PRO A 297 20.24 -5.95 8.92
N GLN A 298 20.64 -4.87 9.62
CA GLN A 298 20.87 -4.85 11.07
C GLN A 298 19.58 -4.77 11.90
N LEU A 299 18.44 -4.47 11.30
CA LEU A 299 17.14 -4.52 11.97
C LEU A 299 16.63 -5.97 12.04
N ALA A 300 15.96 -6.31 13.12
CA ALA A 300 15.29 -7.60 13.20
C ALA A 300 14.17 -7.67 12.14
N VAL A 301 14.02 -8.84 11.53
CA VAL A 301 12.98 -9.08 10.51
C VAL A 301 11.59 -8.79 11.08
N GLU A 302 11.35 -9.19 12.33
CA GLU A 302 10.09 -8.98 13.04
C GLU A 302 9.76 -7.50 13.16
N ASP A 303 10.75 -6.65 13.47
CA ASP A 303 10.56 -5.20 13.59
C ASP A 303 10.17 -4.59 12.25
N THR A 304 10.86 -4.96 11.18
CA THR A 304 10.57 -4.46 9.83
C THR A 304 9.19 -4.91 9.35
N VAL A 305 8.82 -6.18 9.59
CA VAL A 305 7.49 -6.72 9.28
C VAL A 305 6.40 -5.99 10.07
N LEU A 306 6.63 -5.74 11.37
CA LEU A 306 5.69 -5.01 12.23
C LEU A 306 5.52 -3.55 11.81
N LEU A 307 6.61 -2.84 11.48
CA LEU A 307 6.55 -1.46 10.98
C LEU A 307 5.77 -1.39 9.65
N THR A 308 6.05 -2.32 8.73
CA THR A 308 5.35 -2.41 7.45
C THR A 308 3.85 -2.62 7.66
N TRP A 309 3.49 -3.61 8.48
CA TRP A 309 2.10 -3.89 8.80
C TRP A 309 1.41 -2.70 9.47
N LEU A 310 2.06 -2.12 10.48
CA LEU A 310 1.52 -1.00 11.25
C LEU A 310 1.25 0.22 10.38
N GLY A 311 2.18 0.57 9.49
CA GLY A 311 2.02 1.64 8.51
C GLY A 311 0.84 1.39 7.56
N HIS A 312 0.73 0.17 7.02
CA HIS A 312 -0.35 -0.20 6.10
C HIS A 312 -1.74 -0.16 6.77
N VAL A 313 -1.89 -0.81 7.95
CA VAL A 313 -3.20 -0.87 8.61
C VAL A 313 -3.64 0.50 9.16
N SER A 314 -2.72 1.30 9.68
CA SER A 314 -3.02 2.66 10.16
C SER A 314 -3.43 3.59 9.02
N SER A 315 -2.80 3.52 7.86
CA SER A 315 -3.21 4.26 6.66
C SER A 315 -4.61 3.89 6.22
N GLY A 316 -4.98 2.60 6.29
CA GLY A 316 -6.34 2.12 6.05
C GLY A 316 -7.36 2.70 7.04
N LEU A 317 -7.02 2.69 8.33
CA LEU A 317 -7.86 3.24 9.40
C LEU A 317 -8.02 4.77 9.30
N ALA A 318 -6.95 5.50 9.02
CA ALA A 318 -6.97 6.95 8.86
C ALA A 318 -7.91 7.40 7.72
N ARG A 319 -8.02 6.62 6.65
CA ARG A 319 -8.94 6.88 5.53
C ARG A 319 -10.40 6.54 5.84
N ALA A 320 -10.64 5.67 6.81
CA ALA A 320 -11.96 5.12 7.11
C ALA A 320 -12.90 6.08 7.88
N THR A 321 -12.59 7.37 7.96
CA THR A 321 -13.35 8.37 8.74
C THR A 321 -14.82 8.51 8.32
N ARG A 322 -15.19 8.21 7.08
CA ARG A 322 -16.59 8.24 6.59
C ARG A 322 -17.25 6.86 6.50
N ASN A 323 -16.46 5.82 6.28
CA ASN A 323 -16.95 4.45 6.23
C ASN A 323 -16.19 3.65 7.28
N PRO A 324 -16.81 3.23 8.38
CA PRO A 324 -16.12 2.42 9.38
C PRO A 324 -15.51 1.18 8.70
N VAL A 325 -14.29 0.89 9.08
CA VAL A 325 -13.58 -0.28 8.54
C VAL A 325 -14.42 -1.52 8.83
N SER A 326 -14.61 -2.35 7.82
CA SER A 326 -15.39 -3.57 7.95
C SER A 326 -14.85 -4.44 9.10
N PRO A 327 -15.72 -4.93 10.03
CA PRO A 327 -15.29 -5.89 11.06
C PRO A 327 -14.54 -7.10 10.49
N VAL A 328 -14.91 -7.54 9.28
CA VAL A 328 -14.24 -8.64 8.57
C VAL A 328 -12.80 -8.24 8.21
N TRP A 329 -12.59 -7.02 7.72
CA TRP A 329 -11.26 -6.53 7.41
C TRP A 329 -10.37 -6.45 8.65
N VAL A 330 -10.90 -5.92 9.76
CA VAL A 330 -10.21 -5.86 11.05
C VAL A 330 -9.85 -7.27 11.56
N ALA A 331 -10.81 -8.20 11.49
CA ALA A 331 -10.59 -9.59 11.91
C ALA A 331 -9.50 -10.31 11.09
N ARG A 332 -9.35 -9.96 9.80
CA ARG A 332 -8.37 -10.58 8.91
C ARG A 332 -6.99 -9.93 8.97
N ASN A 333 -6.93 -8.61 9.13
CA ASN A 333 -5.69 -7.86 8.96
C ASN A 333 -5.07 -7.36 10.27
N ILE A 334 -5.84 -7.16 11.33
CA ILE A 334 -5.37 -6.58 12.59
C ILE A 334 -5.33 -7.63 13.70
N ARG A 335 -6.44 -8.30 13.95
CA ARG A 335 -6.58 -9.21 15.07
C ARG A 335 -5.53 -10.34 15.13
N PRO A 336 -5.16 -11.01 14.01
CA PRO A 336 -4.15 -12.07 14.05
C PRO A 336 -2.80 -11.59 14.57
N VAL A 337 -2.39 -10.38 14.22
CA VAL A 337 -1.11 -9.79 14.67
C VAL A 337 -1.19 -9.40 16.14
N LEU A 338 -2.25 -8.71 16.58
CA LEU A 338 -2.40 -8.30 17.98
C LEU A 338 -2.53 -9.51 18.94
N GLN A 339 -2.99 -10.66 18.46
CA GLN A 339 -3.00 -11.90 19.25
C GLN A 339 -1.58 -12.37 19.64
N CYS A 340 -0.55 -12.04 18.85
CA CYS A 340 0.84 -12.29 19.21
C CYS A 340 1.26 -11.54 20.48
N PHE A 341 0.61 -10.43 20.78
CA PHE A 341 0.85 -9.57 21.92
C PHE A 341 -0.22 -9.68 23.02
N ALA A 342 -1.20 -10.60 22.90
CA ALA A 342 -2.28 -10.73 23.87
C ALA A 342 -1.85 -11.38 25.20
N VAL A 343 -0.79 -12.21 25.21
CA VAL A 343 -0.29 -12.93 26.40
C VAL A 343 1.07 -12.36 26.84
N PRO A 344 1.35 -12.18 28.15
CA PRO A 344 2.67 -11.77 28.62
C PRO A 344 3.77 -12.73 28.17
N HIS A 345 4.95 -12.19 27.83
CA HIS A 345 6.11 -12.88 27.24
C HIS A 345 6.72 -14.02 28.11
N GLY A 346 6.11 -14.41 29.21
CA GLY A 346 6.56 -15.55 30.05
C GLY A 346 6.23 -16.94 29.47
N SER A 347 5.37 -17.04 28.45
CA SER A 347 4.90 -18.33 27.87
C SER A 347 5.41 -18.64 26.45
N ARG A 348 6.03 -17.70 25.77
CA ARG A 348 6.66 -17.92 24.46
C ARG A 348 8.17 -17.68 24.59
N ARG A 349 8.96 -18.75 24.68
CA ARG A 349 10.37 -18.70 24.34
C ARG A 349 10.47 -18.42 22.83
N ILE A 350 10.56 -17.15 22.45
CA ILE A 350 11.17 -16.80 21.16
C ILE A 350 12.63 -17.19 21.37
N ALA A 351 13.04 -18.27 20.70
CA ALA A 351 14.42 -18.70 20.66
C ALA A 351 15.22 -17.60 19.93
N ARG A 352 15.73 -16.63 20.68
CA ARG A 352 16.82 -15.78 20.23
C ARG A 352 18.03 -16.73 20.13
N ALA A 353 18.36 -17.14 18.90
CA ALA A 353 19.66 -17.74 18.64
C ALA A 353 20.71 -16.66 18.89
N ALA A 354 21.64 -16.96 19.81
CA ALA A 354 22.82 -16.19 20.12
C ALA A 354 23.79 -16.18 18.94
#